data_3c09bf26664ffffd62ae0d5a3b4a3087
#
_entry.id   3c09bf26664ffffd62ae0d5a3b4a3087
#
_cell.length_a   1.000
_cell.length_b   1.000
_cell.length_c   1.000
_cell.angle_alpha   90.00
_cell.angle_beta   90.00
_cell.angle_gamma   90.00
#
_symmetry.space_group_name_H-M   'P 1'
#
loop_
_entity.id
_entity.type
_entity.pdbx_description
1 polymer ?
#
loop_
_entity_poly.entity_id
_entity_poly.type
_entity_poly.pdbx_seq_one_letter_code
_entity_poly.pdbx_strand_id
1 'polypeptide(L)'
;MNYIKSCLKNILSYKQRLALKKFKRKMVNQSKGIFRKKVTLAMMENFLLKELEIKKGDRLIVASSFGNLNATFSPKELVELLKKIVTDEGVIMMPYYPPGNSYEWARQGNIFDMQNTKSSMGILTNVFAHSEGVVKSIHPTKALCV
;
A
#
# COMPACT_ATOMS: atom_id res chain seq x y z
N MET A 1 8.24 29.79 -12.61
CA MET A 1 8.05 28.74 -11.56
C MET A 1 9.26 27.82 -11.37
N ASN A 2 10.22 27.77 -12.28
CA ASN A 2 11.43 26.92 -12.18
C ASN A 2 12.57 27.53 -11.35
N TYR A 3 12.63 28.85 -11.22
CA TYR A 3 13.73 29.56 -10.51
C TYR A 3 13.69 29.29 -8.99
N ILE A 4 12.50 29.33 -8.38
CA ILE A 4 12.30 29.05 -6.94
C ILE A 4 12.66 27.61 -6.57
N LYS A 5 12.40 26.66 -7.47
CA LYS A 5 12.79 25.25 -7.29
C LYS A 5 14.31 25.05 -7.35
N SER A 6 15.01 25.83 -8.17
CA SER A 6 16.47 25.80 -8.28
C SER A 6 17.14 26.37 -7.02
N CYS A 7 16.70 27.54 -6.54
CA CYS A 7 17.22 28.15 -5.29
C CYS A 7 17.01 27.25 -4.07
N LEU A 8 15.83 26.64 -3.92
CA LEU A 8 15.54 25.71 -2.82
C LEU A 8 16.39 24.43 -2.87
N LYS A 9 16.83 23.99 -4.04
CA LYS A 9 17.76 22.85 -4.17
C LYS A 9 19.15 23.13 -3.62
N ASN A 10 19.59 24.38 -3.66
CA ASN A 10 20.94 24.79 -3.23
C ASN A 10 21.00 25.13 -1.73
N ILE A 11 19.88 25.52 -1.13
CA ILE A 11 19.83 25.98 0.27
C ILE A 11 19.48 24.83 1.24
N LEU A 12 18.72 23.83 0.79
CA LEU A 12 18.22 22.75 1.66
C LEU A 12 19.05 21.49 1.51
N SER A 13 19.46 20.89 2.63
CA SER A 13 20.08 19.57 2.65
C SER A 13 19.13 18.50 2.11
N TYR A 14 19.68 17.36 1.68
CA TYR A 14 18.87 16.24 1.17
C TYR A 14 17.78 15.79 2.18
N LYS A 15 18.12 15.73 3.48
CA LYS A 15 17.17 15.37 4.56
C LYS A 15 16.05 16.40 4.68
N GLN A 16 16.35 17.70 4.60
CA GLN A 16 15.34 18.76 4.67
C GLN A 16 14.41 18.76 3.45
N ARG A 17 14.94 18.49 2.24
CA ARG A 17 14.13 18.32 1.03
C ARG A 17 13.16 17.14 1.13
N LEU A 18 13.63 16.05 1.73
CA LEU A 18 12.79 14.87 1.95
C LEU A 18 11.66 15.15 2.96
N ALA A 19 11.99 15.86 4.05
CA ALA A 19 11.01 16.28 5.06
C ALA A 19 9.95 17.23 4.46
N LEU A 20 10.39 18.19 3.64
CA LEU A 20 9.49 19.13 2.95
C LEU A 20 8.55 18.42 1.96
N LYS A 21 9.08 17.44 1.21
CA LYS A 21 8.24 16.60 0.33
C LYS A 21 7.22 15.79 1.12
N LYS A 22 7.61 15.19 2.25
CA LYS A 22 6.69 14.45 3.13
C LYS A 22 5.62 15.37 3.70
N PHE A 23 6.00 16.55 4.18
CA PHE A 23 5.07 17.54 4.71
C PHE A 23 4.06 18.03 3.66
N LYS A 24 4.56 18.42 2.47
CA LYS A 24 3.71 18.83 1.34
C LYS A 24 2.74 17.71 0.94
N ARG A 25 3.21 16.47 0.89
CA ARG A 25 2.37 15.30 0.58
C ARG A 25 1.29 15.09 1.64
N LYS A 26 1.65 15.28 2.93
CA LYS A 26 0.69 15.19 4.04
C LYS A 26 -0.39 16.27 3.95
N MET A 27 -0.01 17.52 3.70
CA MET A 27 -0.96 18.63 3.54
C MET A 27 -1.89 18.43 2.33
N VAL A 28 -1.33 18.04 1.18
CA VAL A 28 -2.13 17.77 -0.04
C VAL A 28 -3.08 16.58 0.18
N ASN A 29 -2.67 15.57 0.93
CA ASN A 29 -3.56 14.45 1.24
C ASN A 29 -4.66 14.84 2.25
N GLN A 30 -4.34 15.68 3.22
CA GLN A 30 -5.35 16.21 4.15
C GLN A 30 -6.39 17.11 3.45
N SER A 31 -5.94 18.02 2.58
CA SER A 31 -6.86 18.88 1.81
C SER A 31 -7.72 18.07 0.82
N LYS A 32 -7.15 17.04 0.19
CA LYS A 32 -7.92 16.13 -0.67
C LYS A 32 -8.97 15.32 0.10
N GLY A 33 -8.71 14.99 1.37
CA GLY A 33 -9.66 14.29 2.24
C GLY A 33 -10.93 15.09 2.52
N ILE A 34 -10.84 16.42 2.57
CA ILE A 34 -11.98 17.30 2.84
C ILE A 34 -12.95 17.35 1.65
N PHE A 35 -12.44 17.28 0.43
CA PHE A 35 -13.25 17.40 -0.81
C PHE A 35 -13.61 16.05 -1.44
N ARG A 36 -13.09 14.94 -0.94
CA ARG A 36 -13.39 13.62 -1.48
C ARG A 36 -14.56 12.97 -0.74
N LYS A 37 -15.46 12.36 -1.50
CA LYS A 37 -16.52 11.51 -0.94
C LYS A 37 -15.89 10.42 -0.06
N LYS A 38 -16.42 10.26 1.15
CA LYS A 38 -16.03 9.16 2.03
C LYS A 38 -16.49 7.83 1.44
N VAL A 39 -15.62 6.84 1.47
CA VAL A 39 -15.93 5.48 1.01
C VAL A 39 -16.26 4.62 2.22
N THR A 40 -17.47 4.09 2.29
CA THR A 40 -17.89 3.14 3.32
C THR A 40 -17.56 1.70 2.91
N LEU A 41 -17.53 0.78 3.89
CA LEU A 41 -17.29 -0.62 3.60
C LEU A 41 -18.36 -1.21 2.66
N ALA A 42 -19.63 -0.84 2.85
CA ALA A 42 -20.73 -1.26 1.99
C ALA A 42 -20.57 -0.75 0.53
N MET A 43 -20.09 0.48 0.35
CA MET A 43 -19.78 0.98 -1.00
C MET A 43 -18.62 0.20 -1.63
N MET A 44 -17.61 -0.17 -0.85
CA MET A 44 -16.49 -0.98 -1.30
C MET A 44 -16.95 -2.38 -1.68
N GLU A 45 -17.76 -3.03 -0.85
CA GLU A 45 -18.36 -4.35 -1.14
C GLU A 45 -19.18 -4.33 -2.43
N ASN A 46 -20.03 -3.32 -2.60
CA ASN A 46 -20.83 -3.17 -3.82
C ASN A 46 -19.95 -2.96 -5.06
N PHE A 47 -18.89 -2.17 -4.95
CA PHE A 47 -17.93 -1.94 -6.03
C PHE A 47 -17.20 -3.24 -6.41
N LEU A 48 -16.71 -4.01 -5.42
CA LEU A 48 -16.02 -5.27 -5.67
C LEU A 48 -16.93 -6.32 -6.32
N LEU A 49 -18.19 -6.40 -5.89
CA LEU A 49 -19.13 -7.42 -6.37
C LEU A 49 -19.78 -7.04 -7.71
N LYS A 50 -20.14 -5.77 -7.92
CA LYS A 50 -20.92 -5.34 -9.08
C LYS A 50 -20.11 -4.73 -10.20
N GLU A 51 -19.10 -3.89 -9.84
CA GLU A 51 -18.29 -3.22 -10.86
C GLU A 51 -17.08 -4.05 -11.29
N LEU A 52 -16.44 -4.75 -10.33
CA LEU A 52 -15.33 -5.63 -10.63
C LEU A 52 -15.75 -7.09 -10.79
N GLU A 53 -17.01 -7.41 -10.51
CA GLU A 53 -17.62 -8.74 -10.63
C GLU A 53 -16.81 -9.87 -9.95
N ILE A 54 -16.13 -9.53 -8.83
CA ILE A 54 -15.34 -10.50 -8.09
C ILE A 54 -16.27 -11.57 -7.50
N LYS A 55 -15.87 -12.83 -7.69
CA LYS A 55 -16.65 -14.01 -7.30
C LYS A 55 -15.86 -14.93 -6.38
N LYS A 56 -16.59 -15.82 -5.74
CA LYS A 56 -16.03 -16.94 -5.00
C LYS A 56 -15.05 -17.73 -5.88
N GLY A 57 -13.88 -18.06 -5.37
CA GLY A 57 -12.87 -18.82 -6.09
C GLY A 57 -11.93 -17.98 -6.97
N ASP A 58 -12.14 -16.67 -7.07
CA ASP A 58 -11.29 -15.80 -7.88
C ASP A 58 -9.85 -15.70 -7.35
N ARG A 59 -8.92 -15.43 -8.25
CA ARG A 59 -7.51 -15.18 -7.93
C ARG A 59 -7.22 -13.69 -8.11
N LEU A 60 -6.99 -13.01 -6.99
CA LEU A 60 -6.82 -11.56 -6.96
C LEU A 60 -5.35 -11.18 -6.74
N ILE A 61 -4.86 -10.23 -7.53
CA ILE A 61 -3.64 -9.48 -7.21
C ILE A 61 -4.07 -8.08 -6.77
N VAL A 62 -3.86 -7.76 -5.47
CA VAL A 62 -4.31 -6.50 -4.89
C VAL A 62 -3.12 -5.56 -4.67
N ALA A 63 -3.06 -4.49 -5.45
CA ALA A 63 -2.15 -3.37 -5.23
C ALA A 63 -2.96 -2.14 -4.85
N SER A 64 -2.79 -1.62 -3.64
CA SER A 64 -3.63 -0.52 -3.16
C SER A 64 -2.84 0.62 -2.52
N SER A 65 -3.42 1.81 -2.62
CA SER A 65 -3.02 2.97 -1.84
C SER A 65 -4.12 3.32 -0.85
N PHE A 66 -4.32 2.47 0.16
CA PHE A 66 -5.41 2.56 1.13
C PHE A 66 -5.57 3.96 1.72
N GLY A 67 -4.46 4.64 2.06
CA GLY A 67 -4.50 6.02 2.58
C GLY A 67 -5.08 7.07 1.62
N ASN A 68 -5.25 6.73 0.34
CA ASN A 68 -5.87 7.62 -0.67
C ASN A 68 -7.36 7.33 -0.89
N LEU A 69 -7.91 6.27 -0.31
CA LEU A 69 -9.32 5.87 -0.50
C LEU A 69 -10.30 6.79 0.22
N ASN A 70 -9.86 7.57 1.22
CA ASN A 70 -10.74 8.29 2.14
C ASN A 70 -11.78 7.37 2.79
N ALA A 71 -11.34 6.16 3.16
CA ALA A 71 -12.17 5.11 3.73
C ALA A 71 -12.64 5.46 5.15
N THR A 72 -13.87 5.08 5.49
CA THR A 72 -14.41 5.13 6.86
C THR A 72 -14.19 3.83 7.62
N PHE A 73 -13.56 2.86 7.01
CA PHE A 73 -13.24 1.55 7.54
C PHE A 73 -11.71 1.34 7.61
N SER A 74 -11.31 0.38 8.39
CA SER A 74 -9.90 0.03 8.60
C SER A 74 -9.33 -0.86 7.48
N PRO A 75 -8.00 -0.92 7.32
CA PRO A 75 -7.37 -1.88 6.42
C PRO A 75 -7.70 -3.34 6.76
N LYS A 76 -7.89 -3.66 8.04
CA LYS A 76 -8.28 -5.01 8.49
C LYS A 76 -9.67 -5.40 7.98
N GLU A 77 -10.64 -4.49 8.11
CA GLU A 77 -11.99 -4.73 7.59
C GLU A 77 -12.00 -4.95 6.07
N LEU A 78 -11.12 -4.26 5.32
CA LEU A 78 -10.99 -4.52 3.89
C LEU A 78 -10.39 -5.89 3.60
N VAL A 79 -9.39 -6.33 4.35
CA VAL A 79 -8.82 -7.69 4.21
C VAL A 79 -9.88 -8.76 4.48
N GLU A 80 -10.64 -8.60 5.56
CA GLU A 80 -11.73 -9.54 5.89
C GLU A 80 -12.83 -9.55 4.82
N LEU A 81 -13.17 -8.39 4.28
CA LEU A 81 -14.13 -8.31 3.17
C LEU A 81 -13.63 -9.06 1.93
N LEU A 82 -12.38 -8.87 1.55
CA LEU A 82 -11.77 -9.57 0.41
C LEU A 82 -11.78 -11.09 0.63
N LYS A 83 -11.36 -11.55 1.82
CA LYS A 83 -11.40 -12.98 2.20
C LYS A 83 -12.82 -13.54 2.14
N LYS A 84 -13.81 -12.80 2.66
CA LYS A 84 -15.23 -13.20 2.63
C LYS A 84 -15.74 -13.37 1.19
N ILE A 85 -15.38 -12.47 0.27
CA ILE A 85 -15.84 -12.53 -1.14
C ILE A 85 -15.20 -13.70 -1.88
N VAL A 86 -13.87 -13.82 -1.76
CA VAL A 86 -13.10 -14.80 -2.53
C VAL A 86 -13.24 -16.21 -1.95
N THR A 87 -13.47 -16.32 -0.64
CA THR A 87 -13.55 -17.57 0.16
C THR A 87 -12.26 -18.40 0.11
N ASP A 88 -12.27 -19.57 0.75
CA ASP A 88 -11.12 -20.51 0.77
C ASP A 88 -10.85 -21.19 -0.58
N GLU A 89 -11.75 -21.02 -1.54
CA GLU A 89 -11.60 -21.58 -2.90
C GLU A 89 -10.79 -20.66 -3.81
N GLY A 90 -10.58 -19.40 -3.41
CA GLY A 90 -9.84 -18.43 -4.18
C GLY A 90 -8.48 -18.07 -3.56
N VAL A 91 -7.79 -17.13 -4.18
CA VAL A 91 -6.46 -16.70 -3.74
C VAL A 91 -6.37 -15.18 -3.75
N ILE A 92 -5.83 -14.61 -2.66
CA ILE A 92 -5.47 -13.20 -2.59
C ILE A 92 -3.96 -13.08 -2.53
N MET A 93 -3.38 -12.29 -3.43
CA MET A 93 -1.97 -11.99 -3.49
C MET A 93 -1.74 -10.49 -3.35
N MET A 94 -0.76 -10.11 -2.53
CA MET A 94 -0.34 -8.70 -2.42
C MET A 94 1.17 -8.56 -2.58
N PRO A 95 1.66 -7.58 -3.36
CA PRO A 95 3.10 -7.34 -3.47
C PRO A 95 3.68 -6.88 -2.14
N TYR A 96 4.78 -7.49 -1.71
CA TYR A 96 5.45 -7.21 -0.44
C TYR A 96 6.91 -6.80 -0.68
N TYR A 97 7.11 -5.55 -1.09
CA TYR A 97 8.44 -5.06 -1.46
C TYR A 97 9.07 -4.27 -0.32
N PRO A 98 10.39 -4.44 -0.08
CA PRO A 98 11.12 -3.65 0.90
C PRO A 98 11.15 -2.16 0.51
N PRO A 99 11.50 -1.26 1.46
CA PRO A 99 11.61 0.16 1.18
C PRO A 99 12.69 0.49 0.15
N GLY A 100 12.41 1.47 -0.72
CA GLY A 100 13.39 1.98 -1.68
C GLY A 100 13.35 1.30 -3.04
N ASN A 101 14.44 1.42 -3.77
CA ASN A 101 14.64 0.80 -5.07
C ASN A 101 15.24 -0.60 -4.88
N SER A 102 14.74 -1.58 -5.60
CA SER A 102 15.21 -2.98 -5.50
C SER A 102 16.71 -3.14 -5.76
N TYR A 103 17.24 -2.39 -6.73
CA TYR A 103 18.66 -2.39 -7.04
C TYR A 103 19.50 -1.81 -5.89
N GLU A 104 19.11 -0.66 -5.36
CA GLU A 104 19.78 -0.02 -4.22
C GLU A 104 19.72 -0.90 -2.97
N TRP A 105 18.58 -1.54 -2.73
CA TRP A 105 18.39 -2.49 -1.63
C TRP A 105 19.38 -3.64 -1.70
N ALA A 106 19.47 -4.29 -2.87
CA ALA A 106 20.37 -5.43 -3.07
C ALA A 106 21.85 -5.01 -3.01
N ARG A 107 22.20 -3.85 -3.63
CA ARG A 107 23.58 -3.33 -3.63
C ARG A 107 24.09 -2.98 -2.24
N GLN A 108 23.23 -2.57 -1.33
CA GLN A 108 23.58 -2.26 0.06
C GLN A 108 23.74 -3.50 0.94
N GLY A 109 23.56 -4.69 0.40
CA GLY A 109 23.61 -5.94 1.16
C GLY A 109 22.49 -6.10 2.19
N ASN A 110 21.36 -5.39 2.00
CA ASN A 110 20.24 -5.50 2.90
C ASN A 110 19.62 -6.89 2.85
N ILE A 111 19.30 -7.43 4.03
CA ILE A 111 18.67 -8.72 4.17
C ILE A 111 17.15 -8.52 4.23
N PHE A 112 16.42 -9.28 3.42
CA PHE A 112 14.97 -9.36 3.53
C PHE A 112 14.60 -10.34 4.65
N ASP A 113 14.27 -9.80 5.80
CA ASP A 113 13.73 -10.56 6.93
C ASP A 113 12.21 -10.70 6.74
N MET A 114 11.74 -11.91 6.57
CA MET A 114 10.32 -12.23 6.34
C MET A 114 9.42 -11.81 7.51
N GLN A 115 9.96 -11.76 8.72
CA GLN A 115 9.19 -11.41 9.91
C GLN A 115 9.19 -9.91 10.17
N ASN A 116 10.37 -9.27 10.07
CA ASN A 116 10.56 -7.89 10.54
C ASN A 116 10.62 -6.84 9.43
N THR A 117 10.96 -7.20 8.19
CA THR A 117 11.01 -6.23 7.09
C THR A 117 9.59 -5.80 6.71
N LYS A 118 9.26 -4.54 6.95
CA LYS A 118 7.96 -3.97 6.56
C LYS A 118 7.93 -3.66 5.06
N SER A 119 6.78 -3.93 4.45
CA SER A 119 6.57 -3.57 3.06
C SER A 119 6.39 -2.06 2.86
N SER A 120 6.99 -1.53 1.79
CA SER A 120 6.73 -0.17 1.31
C SER A 120 5.45 -0.03 0.50
N MET A 121 4.76 -1.13 0.20
CA MET A 121 3.55 -1.15 -0.63
C MET A 121 2.30 -0.60 0.07
N GLY A 122 2.41 -0.26 1.34
CA GLY A 122 1.36 0.42 2.10
C GLY A 122 0.78 -0.39 3.23
N ILE A 123 -0.16 0.23 3.94
CA ILE A 123 -0.70 -0.33 5.18
C ILE A 123 -1.55 -1.59 4.93
N LEU A 124 -2.30 -1.64 3.83
CA LEU A 124 -3.15 -2.79 3.53
C LEU A 124 -2.31 -4.06 3.36
N THR A 125 -1.23 -3.98 2.57
CA THR A 125 -0.30 -5.08 2.39
C THR A 125 0.34 -5.52 3.70
N ASN A 126 0.73 -4.56 4.56
CA ASN A 126 1.33 -4.91 5.86
C ASN A 126 0.32 -5.59 6.78
N VAL A 127 -0.95 -5.18 6.78
CA VAL A 127 -2.01 -5.83 7.56
C VAL A 127 -2.28 -7.24 7.02
N PHE A 128 -2.41 -7.39 5.71
CA PHE A 128 -2.62 -8.69 5.06
C PHE A 128 -1.48 -9.67 5.37
N ALA A 129 -0.23 -9.22 5.25
CA ALA A 129 0.96 -10.04 5.48
C ALA A 129 1.11 -10.59 6.92
N HIS A 130 0.36 -10.01 7.88
CA HIS A 130 0.32 -10.46 9.27
C HIS A 130 -1.03 -11.13 9.63
N SER A 131 -1.90 -11.34 8.64
CA SER A 131 -3.15 -12.07 8.85
C SER A 131 -2.88 -13.57 8.92
N GLU A 132 -3.75 -14.28 9.64
CA GLU A 132 -3.68 -15.73 9.77
C GLU A 132 -3.76 -16.42 8.40
N GLY A 133 -2.96 -17.46 8.22
CA GLY A 133 -2.89 -18.26 6.99
C GLY A 133 -2.09 -17.63 5.85
N VAL A 134 -1.57 -16.40 6.00
CA VAL A 134 -0.81 -15.72 4.94
C VAL A 134 0.64 -16.13 4.94
N VAL A 135 1.12 -16.57 3.79
CA VAL A 135 2.51 -16.95 3.53
C VAL A 135 3.22 -15.87 2.72
N LYS A 136 4.49 -15.62 3.02
CA LYS A 136 5.34 -14.69 2.26
C LYS A 136 6.33 -15.48 1.41
N SER A 137 6.45 -15.14 0.13
CA SER A 137 7.46 -15.74 -0.74
C SER A 137 8.87 -15.26 -0.38
N ILE A 138 9.85 -16.13 -0.56
CA ILE A 138 11.27 -15.83 -0.32
C ILE A 138 11.84 -15.13 -1.55
N HIS A 139 11.70 -13.81 -1.64
CA HIS A 139 12.35 -13.02 -2.68
C HIS A 139 12.87 -11.72 -2.06
N PRO A 140 14.17 -11.40 -2.19
CA PRO A 140 14.80 -10.30 -1.44
C PRO A 140 14.27 -8.91 -1.78
N THR A 141 13.64 -8.73 -2.93
CA THR A 141 13.18 -7.41 -3.39
C THR A 141 11.77 -7.38 -3.96
N LYS A 142 11.18 -8.53 -4.30
CA LYS A 142 9.86 -8.64 -4.95
C LYS A 142 9.03 -9.77 -4.36
N ALA A 143 9.02 -9.89 -3.04
CA ALA A 143 8.20 -10.87 -2.35
C ALA A 143 6.71 -10.63 -2.57
N LEU A 144 5.91 -11.69 -2.48
CA LEU A 144 4.46 -11.68 -2.47
C LEU A 144 3.95 -12.24 -1.15
N CYS A 145 2.84 -11.74 -0.66
CA CYS A 145 2.02 -12.38 0.36
C CYS A 145 0.85 -13.07 -0.31
N VAL A 146 0.57 -14.28 0.07
CA VAL A 146 -0.52 -15.12 -0.44
C VAL A 146 -1.33 -15.67 0.70
#